data_c29f6e376bfaf61a2ca7cb2b8dcc12f2
#
_entry.id   c29f6e376bfaf61a2ca7cb2b8dcc12f2
#
_cell.length_a   1.000
_cell.length_b   1.000
_cell.length_c   1.000
_cell.angle_alpha   90.00
_cell.angle_beta   90.00
_cell.angle_gamma   90.00
#
_symmetry.space_group_name_H-M   'P 1'
#
loop_
_entity.id
_entity.type
_entity.pdbx_description
1 polymer ?
#
loop_
_entity_poly.entity_id
_entity_poly.type
_entity_poly.pdbx_seq_one_letter_code
_entity_poly.pdbx_strand_id
1 'polypeptide(L)'
;MKAAIHGVYLVTDTNIQDSYSHLEIAELAIAGGVDVIQFRDKKMAANEAYKIANTIAQLCKKANIPFIVNDRVDLALAVDADGVHLGQNDLPLKEARQLMGSNKIVG
;
A
#
# COMPACT_ATOMS: atom_id res chain seq x y z
N MET A 1 7.57 -13.24 -1.53
CA MET A 1 6.61 -13.59 -2.58
C MET A 1 6.74 -12.64 -3.74
N LYS A 2 6.72 -13.19 -4.90
CA LYS A 2 6.77 -12.40 -6.11
C LYS A 2 5.35 -12.30 -6.64
N ALA A 3 4.67 -11.23 -6.33
CA ALA A 3 3.28 -11.05 -6.74
C ALA A 3 3.20 -10.50 -8.15
N ALA A 4 2.42 -11.15 -8.99
CA ALA A 4 2.00 -10.55 -10.24
C ALA A 4 0.79 -9.68 -9.95
N ILE A 5 0.87 -8.40 -10.28
CA ILE A 5 -0.25 -7.48 -10.07
C ILE A 5 -1.15 -7.56 -11.30
N HIS A 6 -2.33 -8.11 -11.12
CA HIS A 6 -3.34 -8.21 -12.18
C HIS A 6 -4.72 -8.23 -11.54
N GLY A 7 -5.76 -8.11 -12.37
CA GLY A 7 -7.13 -8.17 -11.89
C GLY A 7 -7.60 -6.86 -11.26
N VAL A 8 -8.35 -6.96 -10.15
CA VAL A 8 -8.95 -5.79 -9.50
C VAL A 8 -7.96 -5.15 -8.53
N TYR A 9 -7.67 -3.89 -8.77
CA TYR A 9 -6.71 -3.10 -8.02
C TYR A 9 -7.45 -1.98 -7.31
N LEU A 10 -7.37 -1.91 -5.98
CA LEU A 10 -8.04 -0.87 -5.21
C LEU A 10 -7.03 0.06 -4.54
N VAL A 11 -7.26 1.37 -4.68
CA VAL A 11 -6.49 2.39 -3.97
C VAL A 11 -7.36 2.96 -2.86
N THR A 12 -6.90 2.86 -1.59
CA THR A 12 -7.59 3.51 -0.48
C THR A 12 -7.18 4.98 -0.45
N ASP A 13 -8.12 5.89 -0.61
CA ASP A 13 -7.84 7.32 -0.60
C ASP A 13 -9.00 8.08 0.03
N THR A 14 -8.74 8.65 1.20
CA THR A 14 -9.76 9.42 1.93
C THR A 14 -9.74 10.89 1.56
N ASN A 15 -8.82 11.33 0.73
CA ASN A 15 -8.77 12.71 0.24
C ASN A 15 -9.73 12.95 -0.91
N ILE A 16 -10.14 11.89 -1.60
CA ILE A 16 -11.10 11.95 -2.70
C ILE A 16 -12.52 11.74 -2.19
N GLN A 17 -12.68 10.90 -1.18
CA GLN A 17 -13.96 10.62 -0.54
C GLN A 17 -13.75 10.55 0.98
N ASP A 18 -14.75 10.92 1.75
CA ASP A 18 -14.68 10.93 3.22
C ASP A 18 -15.73 10.03 3.88
N SER A 19 -16.49 9.28 3.10
CA SER A 19 -17.54 8.39 3.63
C SER A 19 -16.98 7.19 4.36
N TYR A 20 -15.79 6.72 3.96
CA TYR A 20 -15.16 5.53 4.55
C TYR A 20 -13.70 5.82 4.90
N SER A 21 -13.23 5.25 6.00
CA SER A 21 -11.82 5.29 6.37
C SER A 21 -11.02 4.33 5.50
N HIS A 22 -9.70 4.47 5.53
CA HIS A 22 -8.80 3.53 4.84
C HIS A 22 -9.06 2.09 5.27
N LEU A 23 -9.21 1.86 6.57
CA LEU A 23 -9.43 0.51 7.09
C LEU A 23 -10.76 -0.06 6.62
N GLU A 24 -11.83 0.74 6.66
CA GLU A 24 -13.14 0.31 6.19
C GLU A 24 -13.11 -0.05 4.70
N ILE A 25 -12.45 0.77 3.89
CA ILE A 25 -12.29 0.49 2.46
C ILE A 25 -11.55 -0.84 2.24
N ALA A 26 -10.47 -1.04 2.99
CA ALA A 26 -9.68 -2.25 2.87
C ALA A 26 -10.48 -3.50 3.26
N GLU A 27 -11.23 -3.42 4.36
CA GLU A 27 -12.06 -4.53 4.82
C GLU A 27 -13.13 -4.91 3.80
N LEU A 28 -13.81 -3.90 3.23
CA LEU A 28 -14.83 -4.11 2.21
C LEU A 28 -14.22 -4.70 0.93
N ALA A 29 -13.05 -4.23 0.55
CA ALA A 29 -12.36 -4.71 -0.65
C ALA A 29 -11.93 -6.17 -0.50
N ILE A 30 -11.41 -6.53 0.65
CA ILE A 30 -11.01 -7.92 0.93
C ILE A 30 -12.23 -8.84 0.88
N ALA A 31 -13.33 -8.41 1.49
CA ALA A 31 -14.58 -9.17 1.45
C ALA A 31 -15.11 -9.33 0.02
N GLY A 32 -14.87 -8.34 -0.83
CA GLY A 32 -15.28 -8.35 -2.23
C GLY A 32 -14.36 -9.10 -3.18
N GLY A 33 -13.22 -9.59 -2.69
CA GLY A 33 -12.30 -10.40 -3.51
C GLY A 33 -11.35 -9.60 -4.38
N VAL A 34 -10.93 -8.41 -3.93
CA VAL A 34 -9.96 -7.59 -4.65
C VAL A 34 -8.60 -8.31 -4.71
N ASP A 35 -7.83 -8.06 -5.76
CA ASP A 35 -6.54 -8.72 -5.98
C ASP A 35 -5.36 -7.98 -5.37
N VAL A 36 -5.42 -6.65 -5.29
CA VAL A 36 -4.34 -5.82 -4.74
C VAL A 36 -4.95 -4.62 -4.02
N ILE A 37 -4.35 -4.24 -2.89
CA ILE A 37 -4.72 -3.00 -2.18
C ILE A 37 -3.52 -2.08 -2.12
N GLN A 38 -3.73 -0.81 -2.47
CA GLN A 38 -2.75 0.25 -2.31
C GLN A 38 -3.24 1.28 -1.30
N PHE A 39 -2.40 1.58 -0.30
CA PHE A 39 -2.65 2.65 0.67
C PHE A 39 -2.10 3.95 0.11
N ARG A 40 -2.96 4.96 0.00
CA ARG A 40 -2.59 6.28 -0.46
C ARG A 40 -3.20 7.36 0.43
N ASP A 41 -2.35 8.16 1.04
CA ASP A 41 -2.79 9.36 1.77
C ASP A 41 -1.68 10.41 1.72
N LYS A 42 -2.00 11.57 1.16
CA LYS A 42 -1.04 12.66 0.96
C LYS A 42 -1.02 13.65 2.13
N LYS A 43 -1.97 13.55 3.06
CA LYS A 43 -2.15 14.54 4.11
C LYS A 43 -1.93 14.01 5.52
N MET A 44 -2.06 12.72 5.72
CA MET A 44 -1.98 12.11 7.03
C MET A 44 -0.57 12.20 7.62
N ALA A 45 -0.48 12.47 8.92
CA ALA A 45 0.80 12.48 9.62
C ALA A 45 1.43 11.09 9.63
N ALA A 46 2.76 11.03 9.66
CA ALA A 46 3.50 9.78 9.52
C ALA A 46 3.15 8.75 10.60
N ASN A 47 3.00 9.18 11.85
CA ASN A 47 2.69 8.27 12.96
C ASN A 47 1.30 7.65 12.81
N GLU A 48 0.33 8.43 12.34
CA GLU A 48 -1.03 7.96 12.10
C GLU A 48 -1.08 7.05 10.88
N ALA A 49 -0.41 7.44 9.80
CA ALA A 49 -0.31 6.64 8.58
C ALA A 49 0.32 5.28 8.88
N TYR A 50 1.35 5.25 9.71
CA TYR A 50 1.99 4.00 10.10
C TYR A 50 1.01 3.04 10.78
N LYS A 51 0.24 3.53 11.74
CA LYS A 51 -0.71 2.69 12.49
C LYS A 51 -1.77 2.08 11.56
N ILE A 52 -2.32 2.90 10.69
CA ILE A 52 -3.37 2.46 9.76
C ILE A 52 -2.80 1.50 8.71
N ALA A 53 -1.70 1.87 8.09
CA ALA A 53 -1.08 1.04 7.07
C ALA A 53 -0.62 -0.30 7.63
N ASN A 54 -0.10 -0.30 8.86
CA ASN A 54 0.32 -1.55 9.50
C ASN A 54 -0.86 -2.50 9.72
N THR A 55 -1.99 -1.97 10.16
CA THR A 55 -3.20 -2.78 10.33
C THR A 55 -3.68 -3.36 9.00
N ILE A 56 -3.71 -2.53 7.96
CA ILE A 56 -4.12 -2.99 6.63
C ILE A 56 -3.15 -4.02 6.07
N ALA A 57 -1.84 -3.81 6.28
CA ALA A 57 -0.82 -4.76 5.83
C ALA A 57 -1.06 -6.15 6.44
N GLN A 58 -1.40 -6.19 7.72
CA GLN A 58 -1.68 -7.46 8.40
C GLN A 58 -2.94 -8.14 7.87
N LEU A 59 -3.99 -7.36 7.61
CA LEU A 59 -5.21 -7.87 6.98
C LEU A 59 -4.94 -8.46 5.62
N CYS A 60 -4.17 -7.77 4.81
CA CYS A 60 -3.80 -8.23 3.47
C CYS A 60 -2.97 -9.51 3.54
N LYS A 61 -2.05 -9.59 4.50
CA LYS A 61 -1.24 -10.79 4.68
C LYS A 61 -2.09 -12.01 5.00
N LYS A 62 -3.07 -11.85 5.88
CA LYS A 62 -4.01 -12.92 6.23
C LYS A 62 -4.83 -13.38 5.03
N ALA A 63 -5.19 -12.45 4.16
CA ALA A 63 -6.01 -12.72 2.99
C ALA A 63 -5.19 -13.12 1.76
N ASN A 64 -3.86 -13.15 1.85
CA ASN A 64 -2.95 -13.40 0.73
C ASN A 64 -3.12 -12.39 -0.40
N ILE A 65 -3.31 -11.13 -0.04
CA ILE A 65 -3.47 -10.03 -0.99
C ILE A 65 -2.23 -9.15 -0.90
N PRO A 66 -1.55 -8.85 -2.03
CA PRO A 66 -0.43 -7.91 -2.03
C PRO A 66 -0.86 -6.53 -1.54
N PHE A 67 -0.03 -5.93 -0.69
CA PHE A 67 -0.26 -4.60 -0.14
C PHE A 67 0.84 -3.65 -0.63
N ILE A 68 0.42 -2.55 -1.25
CA ILE A 68 1.32 -1.57 -1.84
C ILE A 68 1.13 -0.23 -1.11
N VAL A 69 2.21 0.49 -0.87
CA VAL A 69 2.17 1.82 -0.30
C VAL A 69 2.48 2.84 -1.40
N ASN A 70 1.68 3.91 -1.46
CA ASN A 70 1.88 4.97 -2.43
C ASN A 70 2.94 5.96 -1.93
N ASP A 71 3.94 6.25 -2.76
CA ASP A 71 4.99 7.28 -2.60
C ASP A 71 6.01 7.04 -1.49
N ARG A 72 5.65 6.44 -0.39
CA ARG A 72 6.46 6.46 0.82
C ARG A 72 7.21 5.14 1.02
N VAL A 73 8.46 5.13 0.55
CA VAL A 73 9.34 3.96 0.73
C VAL A 73 9.58 3.68 2.21
N ASP A 74 9.74 4.72 3.03
CA ASP A 74 9.92 4.58 4.47
C ASP A 74 8.74 3.85 5.14
N LEU A 75 7.53 4.24 4.78
CA LEU A 75 6.32 3.61 5.31
C LEU A 75 6.20 2.17 4.81
N ALA A 76 6.45 1.94 3.53
CA ALA A 76 6.41 0.60 2.95
C ALA A 76 7.34 -0.36 3.67
N LEU A 77 8.56 0.09 3.98
CA LEU A 77 9.53 -0.71 4.73
C LEU A 77 9.07 -0.94 6.17
N ALA A 78 8.55 0.10 6.83
CA ALA A 78 8.14 0.03 8.23
C ALA A 78 7.00 -0.97 8.45
N VAL A 79 6.09 -1.10 7.50
CA VAL A 79 4.95 -2.02 7.61
C VAL A 79 5.16 -3.33 6.86
N ASP A 80 6.33 -3.53 6.30
CA ASP A 80 6.67 -4.70 5.48
C ASP A 80 5.64 -4.94 4.36
N ALA A 81 5.34 -3.86 3.63
CA ALA A 81 4.46 -3.95 2.47
C ALA A 81 5.12 -4.78 1.35
N ASP A 82 4.30 -5.28 0.45
CA ASP A 82 4.81 -6.05 -0.69
C ASP A 82 5.47 -5.17 -1.73
N GLY A 83 5.17 -3.88 -1.72
CA GLY A 83 5.80 -2.96 -2.65
C GLY A 83 5.43 -1.51 -2.42
N VAL A 84 5.94 -0.66 -3.31
CA VAL A 84 5.72 0.78 -3.29
C VAL A 84 5.42 1.26 -4.72
N HIS A 85 4.49 2.21 -4.85
CA HIS A 85 4.17 2.86 -6.11
C HIS A 85 4.69 4.31 -6.07
N LEU A 86 5.51 4.68 -7.05
CA LEU A 86 6.19 5.97 -7.07
C LEU A 86 5.71 6.84 -8.23
N GLY A 87 5.54 8.14 -7.94
CA GLY A 87 5.27 9.15 -8.93
C GLY A 87 6.56 9.80 -9.43
N GLN A 88 6.41 10.77 -10.33
CA GLN A 88 7.55 11.44 -10.97
C GLN A 88 8.40 12.26 -9.99
N ASN A 89 7.77 12.78 -8.94
CA ASN A 89 8.46 13.63 -7.96
C ASN A 89 8.88 12.90 -6.69
N ASP A 90 8.74 11.59 -6.68
CA ASP A 90 9.13 10.77 -5.53
C ASP A 90 10.55 10.25 -5.72
N LEU A 91 10.98 9.41 -4.79
CA LEU A 91 12.28 8.78 -4.86
C LEU A 91 12.45 8.04 -6.20
N PRO A 92 13.58 8.21 -6.91
CA PRO A 92 13.78 7.50 -8.18
C PRO A 92 13.69 5.99 -8.01
N LEU A 93 13.22 5.31 -9.05
CA LEU A 93 13.00 3.86 -9.03
C LEU A 93 14.25 3.09 -8.62
N LYS A 94 15.42 3.49 -9.11
CA LYS A 94 16.69 2.83 -8.79
C LYS A 94 16.96 2.85 -7.29
N GLU A 95 16.84 4.03 -6.67
CA GLU A 95 17.09 4.21 -5.24
C GLU A 95 16.04 3.48 -4.40
N ALA A 96 14.78 3.52 -4.83
CA ALA A 96 13.71 2.80 -4.17
C ALA A 96 13.95 1.29 -4.22
N ARG A 97 14.40 0.77 -5.37
CA ARG A 97 14.72 -0.66 -5.51
C ARG A 97 15.84 -1.07 -4.56
N GLN A 98 16.86 -0.22 -4.40
CA GLN A 98 17.96 -0.51 -3.49
C GLN A 98 17.47 -0.58 -2.04
N LEU A 99 16.58 0.31 -1.64
CA LEU A 99 16.03 0.33 -0.28
C LEU A 99 15.06 -0.82 -0.04
N MET A 100 14.19 -1.11 -0.99
CA MET A 100 13.17 -2.14 -0.84
C MET A 100 13.71 -3.57 -0.98
N GLY A 101 14.78 -3.73 -1.74
CA GLY A 101 15.34 -5.04 -2.02
C GLY A 101 14.71 -5.71 -3.24
N SER A 102 15.24 -6.86 -3.61
CA SER A 102 14.87 -7.53 -4.87
C SER A 102 13.52 -8.25 -4.81
N ASN A 103 13.02 -8.54 -3.62
CA ASN A 103 11.78 -9.31 -3.47
C ASN A 103 10.53 -8.44 -3.39
N LYS A 104 10.68 -7.12 -3.43
CA LYS A 104 9.56 -6.19 -3.33
C LYS A 104 9.18 -5.65 -4.69
N ILE A 105 7.91 -5.24 -4.81
CA ILE A 105 7.37 -4.64 -6.02
C ILE A 105 7.69 -3.14 -5.96
N VAL A 106 8.28 -2.62 -7.03
CA VAL A 106 8.56 -1.18 -7.16
C VAL A 106 8.07 -0.74 -8.53
N GLY A 107 7.19 0.25 -8.53
CA GLY A 107 6.63 0.71 -9.80
C GLY A 107 6.17 2.13 -9.82
#